data_2be4ebbd031bf0c18625cd98f088e6ea
#
_entry.id   2be4ebbd031bf0c18625cd98f088e6ea
#
_cell.length_a   1.000
_cell.length_b   1.000
_cell.length_c   1.000
_cell.angle_alpha   90.00
_cell.angle_beta   90.00
_cell.angle_gamma   90.00
#
_symmetry.space_group_name_H-M   'P 1'
#
loop_
_entity.id
_entity.type
_entity.pdbx_description
1 polymer ?
#
loop_
_entity_poly.entity_id
_entity_poly.type
_entity_poly.pdbx_seq_one_letter_code
_entity_poly.pdbx_strand_id
1 'polypeptide(L)'
;MDGLLTSNAKKAQELLKEAGYDGTPVVLMHSTDLKVLTNLAPVAKSLMEKAGFKVDMQSMDWQSVVARRAKKDPPNAGGWNAFLTAWVAADVMNPVSTAYLNAACEKALFGWPCDAQLEKLRDDFAREVDPAKQKAIAEAVQLRAIETTPEIPVGEYVQPVAMRKNVKGFVIAPAPVFWNIELTK
;
A
#
# COMPACT_ATOMS: atom_id res chain seq x y z
N MET A 1 1.91 20.49 0.84
CA MET A 1 1.58 19.30 0.02
C MET A 1 0.93 19.64 -1.33
N ASP A 2 0.81 20.93 -1.63
CA ASP A 2 0.17 21.36 -2.89
C ASP A 2 0.94 20.85 -4.10
N GLY A 3 0.22 20.19 -5.01
CA GLY A 3 0.78 19.62 -6.25
C GLY A 3 1.44 18.25 -6.14
N LEU A 4 1.81 17.75 -4.96
CA LEU A 4 2.50 16.47 -4.80
C LEU A 4 1.64 15.25 -5.17
N LEU A 5 0.32 15.37 -4.98
CA LEU A 5 -0.65 14.31 -5.30
C LEU A 5 -1.43 14.57 -6.58
N THR A 6 -0.99 15.54 -7.39
CA THR A 6 -1.63 15.87 -8.66
C THR A 6 -1.04 15.02 -9.78
N SER A 7 -1.91 14.32 -10.53
CA SER A 7 -1.48 13.50 -11.67
C SER A 7 -0.82 14.36 -12.75
N ASN A 8 0.40 14.01 -13.14
CA ASN A 8 1.17 14.68 -14.19
C ASN A 8 1.95 13.65 -15.03
N ALA A 9 1.29 13.11 -16.06
CA ALA A 9 1.89 12.09 -16.93
C ALA A 9 3.15 12.61 -17.66
N LYS A 10 3.18 13.89 -18.07
CA LYS A 10 4.35 14.48 -18.72
C LYS A 10 5.56 14.49 -17.81
N LYS A 11 5.38 14.95 -16.56
CA LYS A 11 6.48 14.94 -15.58
C LYS A 11 6.93 13.53 -15.23
N ALA A 12 5.99 12.56 -15.14
CA ALA A 12 6.33 11.16 -14.94
C ALA A 12 7.20 10.60 -16.09
N GLN A 13 6.87 10.90 -17.33
CA GLN A 13 7.67 10.49 -18.50
C GLN A 13 9.06 11.13 -18.52
N GLU A 14 9.19 12.40 -18.13
CA GLU A 14 10.47 13.09 -17.98
C GLU A 14 11.36 12.39 -16.94
N LEU A 15 10.81 12.14 -15.74
CA LEU A 15 11.50 11.45 -14.64
C LEU A 15 11.89 10.02 -15.02
N LEU A 16 11.04 9.31 -15.74
CA LEU A 16 11.32 7.96 -16.23
C LEU A 16 12.51 7.94 -17.18
N LYS A 17 12.58 8.95 -18.07
CA LYS A 17 13.72 9.13 -18.99
C LYS A 17 15.00 9.51 -18.24
N GLU A 18 14.91 10.43 -17.27
CA GLU A 18 16.03 10.82 -16.39
C GLU A 18 16.57 9.62 -15.61
N ALA A 19 15.70 8.74 -15.14
CA ALA A 19 16.05 7.49 -14.45
C ALA A 19 16.68 6.43 -15.38
N GLY A 20 16.73 6.65 -16.69
CA GLY A 20 17.32 5.72 -17.65
C GLY A 20 16.49 4.45 -17.88
N TYR A 21 15.15 4.55 -17.75
CA TYR A 21 14.28 3.40 -17.99
C TYR A 21 14.44 2.87 -19.42
N ASP A 22 14.83 1.61 -19.54
CA ASP A 22 15.18 0.93 -20.81
C ASP A 22 13.97 0.28 -21.51
N GLY A 23 12.78 0.36 -20.92
CA GLY A 23 11.58 -0.27 -21.45
C GLY A 23 11.42 -1.73 -21.02
N THR A 24 12.18 -2.20 -20.05
CA THR A 24 11.94 -3.51 -19.40
C THR A 24 10.54 -3.55 -18.80
N PRO A 25 9.72 -4.58 -19.08
CA PRO A 25 8.36 -4.66 -18.56
C PRO A 25 8.32 -4.70 -17.03
N VAL A 26 7.48 -3.85 -16.45
CA VAL A 26 7.16 -3.85 -15.02
C VAL A 26 6.13 -4.93 -14.73
N VAL A 27 6.47 -5.91 -13.92
CA VAL A 27 5.56 -6.99 -13.51
C VAL A 27 4.60 -6.47 -12.44
N LEU A 28 3.32 -6.33 -12.81
CA LEU A 28 2.22 -5.97 -11.93
C LEU A 28 1.40 -7.22 -11.60
N MET A 29 1.42 -7.66 -10.34
CA MET A 29 0.60 -8.79 -9.90
C MET A 29 -0.86 -8.34 -9.74
N HIS A 30 -1.79 -9.10 -10.31
CA HIS A 30 -3.22 -8.84 -10.34
C HIS A 30 -4.01 -9.97 -9.67
N SER A 31 -4.67 -9.67 -8.55
CA SER A 31 -5.62 -10.59 -7.91
C SER A 31 -6.94 -10.63 -8.66
N THR A 32 -7.41 -11.84 -9.02
CA THR A 32 -8.65 -12.04 -9.81
C THR A 32 -9.87 -12.40 -8.98
N ASP A 33 -9.71 -12.76 -7.71
CA ASP A 33 -10.76 -13.30 -6.82
C ASP A 33 -11.17 -12.36 -5.69
N LEU A 34 -10.40 -11.31 -5.39
CA LEU A 34 -10.78 -10.25 -4.47
C LEU A 34 -11.34 -9.04 -5.22
N LYS A 35 -12.66 -8.89 -5.26
CA LYS A 35 -13.35 -7.85 -6.06
C LYS A 35 -12.80 -6.44 -5.90
N VAL A 36 -12.42 -6.04 -4.68
CA VAL A 36 -11.86 -4.72 -4.41
C VAL A 36 -10.51 -4.52 -5.12
N LEU A 37 -9.70 -5.56 -5.25
CA LEU A 37 -8.38 -5.50 -5.88
C LEU A 37 -8.45 -5.79 -7.38
N THR A 38 -9.38 -6.67 -7.80
CA THR A 38 -9.52 -7.10 -9.19
C THR A 38 -9.68 -5.92 -10.15
N ASN A 39 -10.45 -4.91 -9.77
CA ASN A 39 -10.72 -3.75 -10.62
C ASN A 39 -9.62 -2.67 -10.54
N LEU A 40 -8.75 -2.70 -9.54
CA LEU A 40 -7.70 -1.69 -9.37
C LEU A 40 -6.51 -1.93 -10.31
N ALA A 41 -6.10 -3.18 -10.52
CA ALA A 41 -4.91 -3.49 -11.31
C ALA A 41 -5.00 -3.04 -12.77
N PRO A 42 -6.11 -3.20 -13.51
CA PRO A 42 -6.25 -2.64 -14.85
C PRO A 42 -6.16 -1.12 -14.91
N VAL A 43 -6.68 -0.43 -13.87
CA VAL A 43 -6.57 1.03 -13.75
C VAL A 43 -5.13 1.44 -13.48
N ALA A 44 -4.47 0.79 -12.53
CA ALA A 44 -3.05 1.01 -12.24
C ALA A 44 -2.18 0.78 -13.49
N LYS A 45 -2.40 -0.32 -14.21
CA LYS A 45 -1.74 -0.58 -15.50
C LYS A 45 -1.90 0.59 -16.46
N SER A 46 -3.14 1.05 -16.69
CA SER A 46 -3.41 2.17 -17.60
C SER A 46 -2.70 3.46 -17.19
N LEU A 47 -2.63 3.75 -15.89
CA LEU A 47 -1.92 4.92 -15.36
C LEU A 47 -0.41 4.80 -15.55
N MET A 48 0.16 3.63 -15.26
CA MET A 48 1.58 3.34 -15.46
C MET A 48 1.97 3.43 -16.96
N GLU A 49 1.14 2.89 -17.85
CA GLU A 49 1.37 2.97 -19.30
C GLU A 49 1.29 4.42 -19.81
N LYS A 50 0.38 5.24 -19.28
CA LYS A 50 0.34 6.69 -19.56
C LYS A 50 1.60 7.43 -19.08
N ALA A 51 2.19 6.97 -17.99
CA ALA A 51 3.45 7.48 -17.48
C ALA A 51 4.68 7.01 -18.29
N GLY A 52 4.51 6.06 -19.22
CA GLY A 52 5.55 5.57 -20.11
C GLY A 52 6.14 4.20 -19.77
N PHE A 53 5.62 3.53 -18.73
CA PHE A 53 6.04 2.17 -18.42
C PHE A 53 5.45 1.15 -19.41
N LYS A 54 6.20 0.10 -19.71
CA LYS A 54 5.64 -1.14 -20.24
C LYS A 54 5.18 -1.98 -19.06
N VAL A 55 3.94 -2.47 -19.06
CA VAL A 55 3.39 -3.21 -17.94
C VAL A 55 3.01 -4.64 -18.34
N ASP A 56 3.66 -5.60 -17.70
CA ASP A 56 3.29 -7.01 -17.74
C ASP A 56 2.37 -7.32 -16.54
N MET A 57 1.05 -7.25 -16.77
CA MET A 57 0.06 -7.55 -15.75
C MET A 57 -0.20 -9.05 -15.69
N GLN A 58 0.23 -9.68 -14.59
CA GLN A 58 0.14 -11.12 -14.39
C GLN A 58 -1.01 -11.45 -13.42
N SER A 59 -2.05 -12.10 -13.96
CA SER A 59 -3.28 -12.44 -13.25
C SER A 59 -3.14 -13.77 -12.50
N MET A 60 -3.54 -13.79 -11.23
CA MET A 60 -3.55 -14.96 -10.37
C MET A 60 -4.57 -14.79 -9.24
N ASP A 61 -4.85 -15.83 -8.48
CA ASP A 61 -5.65 -15.73 -7.26
C ASP A 61 -4.88 -15.01 -6.14
N TRP A 62 -5.60 -14.54 -5.12
CA TRP A 62 -4.99 -13.79 -4.01
C TRP A 62 -3.95 -14.60 -3.24
N GLN A 63 -4.17 -15.89 -3.02
CA GLN A 63 -3.19 -16.72 -2.29
C GLN A 63 -1.87 -16.82 -3.07
N SER A 64 -1.95 -16.92 -4.38
CA SER A 64 -0.77 -16.89 -5.26
C SER A 64 -0.04 -15.53 -5.19
N VAL A 65 -0.77 -14.40 -5.15
CA VAL A 65 -0.18 -13.08 -4.91
C VAL A 65 0.53 -13.05 -3.55
N VAL A 66 -0.13 -13.53 -2.48
CA VAL A 66 0.43 -13.58 -1.13
C VAL A 66 1.72 -14.42 -1.07
N ALA A 67 1.73 -15.57 -1.72
CA ALA A 67 2.92 -16.43 -1.79
C ALA A 67 4.06 -15.75 -2.58
N ARG A 68 3.71 -15.14 -3.73
CA ARG A 68 4.70 -14.56 -4.63
C ARG A 68 5.29 -13.25 -4.13
N ARG A 69 4.54 -12.42 -3.41
CA ARG A 69 5.04 -11.14 -2.88
C ARG A 69 6.22 -11.29 -1.91
N ALA A 70 6.41 -12.47 -1.33
CA ALA A 70 7.54 -12.78 -0.47
C ALA A 70 8.83 -13.15 -1.22
N LYS A 71 8.78 -13.31 -2.55
CA LYS A 71 9.94 -13.65 -3.37
C LYS A 71 10.81 -12.42 -3.61
N LYS A 72 12.11 -12.58 -3.42
CA LYS A 72 13.15 -11.56 -3.72
C LYS A 72 13.81 -11.77 -5.08
N ASP A 73 13.36 -12.77 -5.83
CA ASP A 73 13.86 -13.02 -7.18
C ASP A 73 13.61 -11.82 -8.10
N PRO A 74 14.46 -11.60 -9.11
CA PRO A 74 14.17 -10.57 -10.11
C PRO A 74 12.88 -10.91 -10.90
N PRO A 75 12.18 -9.90 -11.45
CA PRO A 75 10.88 -10.09 -12.11
C PRO A 75 10.87 -11.15 -13.21
N ASN A 76 11.97 -11.27 -13.98
CA ASN A 76 12.13 -12.26 -15.02
C ASN A 76 12.42 -13.70 -14.52
N ALA A 77 12.65 -13.87 -13.21
CA ALA A 77 12.86 -15.16 -12.55
C ALA A 77 11.75 -15.50 -11.54
N GLY A 78 10.55 -14.93 -11.74
CA GLY A 78 9.38 -15.19 -10.90
C GLY A 78 9.16 -14.19 -9.78
N GLY A 79 9.98 -13.14 -9.68
CA GLY A 79 9.75 -12.00 -8.82
C GLY A 79 8.67 -11.05 -9.37
N TRP A 80 8.63 -9.82 -8.87
CA TRP A 80 7.60 -8.83 -9.18
C TRP A 80 8.13 -7.41 -8.96
N ASN A 81 7.41 -6.41 -9.50
CA ASN A 81 7.72 -4.99 -9.27
C ASN A 81 6.62 -4.28 -8.48
N ALA A 82 5.36 -4.64 -8.70
CA ALA A 82 4.24 -4.01 -8.03
C ALA A 82 3.09 -4.99 -7.78
N PHE A 83 2.32 -4.77 -6.73
CA PHE A 83 1.05 -5.43 -6.47
C PHE A 83 0.11 -4.49 -5.71
N LEU A 84 -1.17 -4.81 -5.74
CA LEU A 84 -2.22 -4.06 -5.06
C LEU A 84 -2.71 -4.83 -3.85
N THR A 85 -2.99 -4.12 -2.77
CA THR A 85 -3.52 -4.68 -1.53
C THR A 85 -4.47 -3.69 -0.87
N ALA A 86 -5.14 -4.11 0.19
CA ALA A 86 -6.00 -3.27 1.01
C ALA A 86 -5.72 -3.52 2.48
N TRP A 87 -5.83 -2.47 3.27
CA TRP A 87 -5.63 -2.49 4.71
C TRP A 87 -6.81 -1.85 5.42
N VAL A 88 -7.04 -2.25 6.66
CA VAL A 88 -7.98 -1.56 7.54
C VAL A 88 -7.42 -0.18 7.85
N ALA A 89 -8.24 0.89 7.71
CA ALA A 89 -7.76 2.26 7.88
C ALA A 89 -7.08 2.48 9.24
N ALA A 90 -7.59 1.88 10.32
CA ALA A 90 -6.98 1.98 11.65
C ALA A 90 -5.53 1.49 11.71
N ASP A 91 -5.15 0.51 10.88
CA ASP A 91 -3.79 -0.07 10.87
C ASP A 91 -2.79 0.85 10.16
N VAL A 92 -3.28 1.76 9.31
CA VAL A 92 -2.44 2.63 8.47
C VAL A 92 -2.51 4.12 8.83
N MET A 93 -3.19 4.46 9.95
CA MET A 93 -3.29 5.84 10.43
C MET A 93 -2.15 6.28 11.35
N ASN A 94 -1.22 5.40 11.67
CA ASN A 94 -0.11 5.69 12.57
C ASN A 94 1.22 5.35 11.89
N PRO A 95 2.21 6.26 11.86
CA PRO A 95 3.50 6.03 11.21
C PRO A 95 4.25 4.79 11.69
N VAL A 96 4.06 4.39 12.95
CA VAL A 96 4.74 3.23 13.54
C VAL A 96 4.05 1.92 13.17
N SER A 97 2.70 1.88 13.25
CA SER A 97 1.94 0.66 12.96
C SER A 97 1.79 0.37 11.47
N THR A 98 1.94 1.38 10.62
CA THR A 98 1.86 1.22 9.16
C THR A 98 3.02 0.39 8.64
N ALA A 99 2.74 -0.88 8.33
CA ALA A 99 3.77 -1.87 7.97
C ALA A 99 4.55 -1.49 6.68
N TYR A 100 3.89 -0.88 5.69
CA TYR A 100 4.53 -0.46 4.44
C TYR A 100 5.42 0.78 4.57
N LEU A 101 5.30 1.54 5.66
CA LEU A 101 6.24 2.63 5.97
C LEU A 101 7.52 2.13 6.64
N ASN A 102 7.60 0.85 7.02
CA ASN A 102 8.82 0.27 7.54
C ASN A 102 9.85 0.18 6.42
N ALA A 103 10.89 0.98 6.51
CA ALA A 103 11.98 1.08 5.54
C ALA A 103 13.31 0.53 6.11
N ALA A 104 13.24 -0.48 6.99
CA ALA A 104 14.38 -1.11 7.64
C ALA A 104 15.09 -2.15 6.76
N CYS A 105 15.13 -1.96 5.45
CA CYS A 105 15.83 -2.80 4.48
C CYS A 105 15.35 -4.27 4.55
N GLU A 106 16.25 -5.20 4.84
CA GLU A 106 15.95 -6.64 4.92
C GLU A 106 14.89 -7.02 5.96
N LYS A 107 14.61 -6.14 6.93
CA LYS A 107 13.58 -6.30 7.96
C LYS A 107 12.25 -5.64 7.58
N ALA A 108 12.21 -4.91 6.46
CA ALA A 108 11.02 -4.28 5.95
C ALA A 108 10.05 -5.32 5.34
N LEU A 109 8.81 -4.89 5.14
CA LEU A 109 7.80 -5.69 4.47
C LEU A 109 8.16 -5.87 2.97
N PHE A 110 7.35 -6.61 2.24
CA PHE A 110 7.52 -6.94 0.82
C PHE A 110 7.81 -5.69 -0.03
N GLY A 111 8.84 -5.75 -0.87
CA GLY A 111 9.45 -4.62 -1.55
C GLY A 111 10.72 -4.15 -0.86
N TRP A 112 10.88 -4.46 0.41
CA TRP A 112 12.08 -4.21 1.24
C TRP A 112 12.62 -2.80 1.10
N PRO A 113 11.78 -1.76 1.29
CA PRO A 113 12.27 -0.38 1.23
C PRO A 113 13.39 -0.17 2.25
N CYS A 114 14.38 0.64 1.87
CA CYS A 114 15.57 0.86 2.67
C CYS A 114 15.86 2.36 2.74
N ASP A 115 15.40 3.03 3.81
CA ASP A 115 15.55 4.46 4.02
C ASP A 115 15.77 4.79 5.49
N ALA A 116 17.02 5.08 5.84
CA ALA A 116 17.39 5.36 7.23
C ALA A 116 16.76 6.66 7.78
N GLN A 117 16.45 7.63 6.91
CA GLN A 117 15.78 8.87 7.33
C GLN A 117 14.31 8.61 7.68
N LEU A 118 13.61 7.81 6.88
CA LEU A 118 12.23 7.41 7.17
C LEU A 118 12.16 6.63 8.49
N GLU A 119 13.05 5.67 8.71
CA GLU A 119 13.11 4.92 9.96
C GLU A 119 13.40 5.80 11.17
N LYS A 120 14.35 6.76 11.02
CA LYS A 120 14.62 7.74 12.09
C LYS A 120 13.38 8.58 12.43
N LEU A 121 12.65 9.07 11.43
CA LEU A 121 11.41 9.83 11.64
C LEU A 121 10.32 8.99 12.35
N ARG A 122 10.19 7.71 12.01
CA ARG A 122 9.26 6.78 12.67
C ARG A 122 9.66 6.53 14.14
N ASP A 123 10.94 6.38 14.41
CA ASP A 123 11.48 6.27 15.77
C ASP A 123 11.27 7.55 16.59
N ASP A 124 11.54 8.72 16.01
CA ASP A 124 11.32 10.02 16.63
C ASP A 124 9.82 10.21 16.97
N PHE A 125 8.91 9.84 16.05
CA PHE A 125 7.46 9.87 16.28
C PHE A 125 7.06 8.98 17.46
N ALA A 126 7.61 7.78 17.57
CA ALA A 126 7.31 6.84 18.64
C ALA A 126 7.74 7.31 20.03
N ARG A 127 8.77 8.16 20.09
CA ARG A 127 9.35 8.68 21.35
C ARG A 127 8.81 10.03 21.75
N GLU A 128 8.24 10.80 20.81
CA GLU A 128 7.74 12.14 21.07
C GLU A 128 6.44 12.11 21.86
N VAL A 129 6.37 12.88 22.93
CA VAL A 129 5.20 12.97 23.83
C VAL A 129 4.43 14.29 23.69
N ASP A 130 5.06 15.32 23.09
CA ASP A 130 4.39 16.58 22.79
C ASP A 130 3.56 16.44 21.52
N PRO A 131 2.21 16.64 21.58
CA PRO A 131 1.34 16.41 20.43
C PRO A 131 1.65 17.32 19.23
N ALA A 132 2.12 18.56 19.45
CA ALA A 132 2.43 19.49 18.36
C ALA A 132 3.71 19.04 17.63
N LYS A 133 4.71 18.62 18.37
CA LYS A 133 5.95 18.07 17.79
C LYS A 133 5.68 16.72 17.11
N GLN A 134 4.87 15.85 17.73
CA GLN A 134 4.49 14.57 17.15
C GLN A 134 3.78 14.76 15.81
N LYS A 135 2.88 15.75 15.71
CA LYS A 135 2.23 16.12 14.45
C LYS A 135 3.25 16.56 13.39
N ALA A 136 4.21 17.44 13.75
CA ALA A 136 5.23 17.89 12.82
C ALA A 136 6.10 16.72 12.31
N ILE A 137 6.44 15.76 13.17
CA ILE A 137 7.16 14.55 12.78
C ILE A 137 6.31 13.69 11.85
N ALA A 138 5.00 13.51 12.12
CA ALA A 138 4.11 12.78 11.23
C ALA A 138 4.02 13.41 9.84
N GLU A 139 3.98 14.74 9.75
CA GLU A 139 4.04 15.46 8.47
C GLU A 139 5.35 15.20 7.73
N ALA A 140 6.49 15.18 8.44
CA ALA A 140 7.79 14.85 7.87
C ALA A 140 7.85 13.39 7.37
N VAL A 141 7.26 12.44 8.10
CA VAL A 141 7.11 11.04 7.65
C VAL A 141 6.32 10.96 6.34
N GLN A 142 5.19 11.66 6.26
CA GLN A 142 4.37 11.67 5.03
C GLN A 142 5.15 12.25 3.83
N LEU A 143 5.84 13.36 4.02
CA LEU A 143 6.64 13.95 2.95
C LEU A 143 7.75 13.01 2.48
N ARG A 144 8.46 12.39 3.43
CA ARG A 144 9.51 11.41 3.10
C ARG A 144 8.96 10.19 2.40
N ALA A 145 7.81 9.67 2.84
CA ALA A 145 7.15 8.53 2.20
C ALA A 145 6.70 8.85 0.75
N ILE A 146 6.21 10.06 0.49
CA ILE A 146 5.88 10.50 -0.88
C ILE A 146 7.14 10.60 -1.74
N GLU A 147 8.24 11.10 -1.19
CA GLU A 147 9.52 11.24 -1.91
C GLU A 147 10.14 9.88 -2.26
N THR A 148 10.12 8.93 -1.34
CA THR A 148 10.74 7.61 -1.50
C THR A 148 9.80 6.54 -2.03
N THR A 149 8.49 6.80 -2.02
CA THR A 149 7.40 5.95 -2.53
C THR A 149 7.46 4.47 -2.12
N PRO A 150 7.61 4.12 -0.82
CA PRO A 150 7.53 2.72 -0.38
C PRO A 150 6.16 2.11 -0.63
N GLU A 151 5.12 2.94 -0.64
CA GLU A 151 3.76 2.61 -1.03
C GLU A 151 3.09 3.79 -1.76
N ILE A 152 2.05 3.50 -2.53
CA ILE A 152 1.25 4.51 -3.23
C ILE A 152 -0.20 4.34 -2.81
N PRO A 153 -0.78 5.25 -1.99
CA PRO A 153 -2.20 5.25 -1.66
C PRO A 153 -3.04 5.50 -2.92
N VAL A 154 -3.94 4.57 -3.23
CA VAL A 154 -4.79 4.66 -4.43
C VAL A 154 -6.24 5.04 -4.12
N GLY A 155 -6.60 5.15 -2.85
CA GLY A 155 -7.92 5.57 -2.39
C GLY A 155 -8.40 4.81 -1.17
N GLU A 156 -9.62 5.15 -0.76
CA GLU A 156 -10.32 4.55 0.37
C GLU A 156 -11.67 4.01 -0.10
N TYR A 157 -12.13 2.93 0.53
CA TYR A 157 -13.46 2.39 0.30
C TYR A 157 -14.09 1.93 1.61
N VAL A 158 -15.41 1.94 1.65
CA VAL A 158 -16.17 1.42 2.78
C VAL A 158 -16.72 0.03 2.43
N GLN A 159 -16.44 -0.94 3.28
CA GLN A 159 -16.97 -2.29 3.14
C GLN A 159 -18.14 -2.50 4.09
N PRO A 160 -19.39 -2.60 3.61
CA PRO A 160 -20.53 -2.86 4.45
C PRO A 160 -20.49 -4.29 5.00
N VAL A 161 -20.92 -4.45 6.25
CA VAL A 161 -21.11 -5.75 6.88
C VAL A 161 -22.60 -6.10 6.87
N ALA A 162 -22.94 -7.24 6.29
CA ALA A 162 -24.29 -7.78 6.34
C ALA A 162 -24.38 -8.91 7.38
N MET A 163 -25.41 -8.86 8.21
CA MET A 163 -25.67 -9.89 9.19
C MET A 163 -27.15 -10.30 9.22
N ARG A 164 -27.44 -11.49 9.70
CA ARG A 164 -28.83 -11.97 9.87
C ARG A 164 -29.49 -11.20 11.02
N LYS A 165 -30.80 -11.01 10.97
CA LYS A 165 -31.59 -10.28 11.99
C LYS A 165 -31.54 -10.92 13.39
N ASN A 166 -31.26 -12.20 13.47
CA ASN A 166 -31.12 -12.93 14.73
C ASN A 166 -29.69 -12.85 15.34
N VAL A 167 -28.77 -12.14 14.72
CA VAL A 167 -27.46 -11.82 15.31
C VAL A 167 -27.61 -10.55 16.14
N LYS A 168 -27.31 -10.64 17.43
CA LYS A 168 -27.36 -9.51 18.39
C LYS A 168 -25.99 -9.26 19.00
N GLY A 169 -25.81 -8.09 19.62
CA GLY A 169 -24.57 -7.75 20.32
C GLY A 169 -23.36 -7.45 19.44
N PHE A 170 -23.55 -7.34 18.11
CA PHE A 170 -22.44 -7.01 17.22
C PHE A 170 -21.87 -5.62 17.52
N VAL A 171 -20.56 -5.54 17.73
CA VAL A 171 -19.84 -4.29 17.96
C VAL A 171 -19.34 -3.73 16.63
N ILE A 172 -19.74 -2.49 16.32
CA ILE A 172 -19.22 -1.78 15.15
C ILE A 172 -17.79 -1.34 15.45
N ALA A 173 -16.83 -1.97 14.81
CA ALA A 173 -15.41 -1.70 14.98
C ALA A 173 -14.69 -1.82 13.63
N PRO A 174 -13.49 -1.24 13.46
CA PRO A 174 -12.69 -1.35 12.23
C PRO A 174 -12.38 -2.79 11.83
N ALA A 175 -12.25 -3.68 12.80
CA ALA A 175 -12.11 -5.12 12.59
C ALA A 175 -13.29 -5.87 13.27
N PRO A 176 -13.73 -7.02 12.75
CA PRO A 176 -14.81 -7.80 13.34
C PRO A 176 -14.49 -8.21 14.78
N VAL A 177 -15.38 -7.89 15.72
CA VAL A 177 -15.29 -8.26 17.14
C VAL A 177 -16.47 -9.15 17.47
N PHE A 178 -16.19 -10.39 17.93
CA PHE A 178 -17.20 -11.43 18.11
C PHE A 178 -17.58 -11.69 19.60
N TRP A 179 -17.05 -10.93 20.53
CA TRP A 179 -17.16 -11.20 22.00
C TRP A 179 -18.58 -11.12 22.55
N ASN A 180 -19.40 -10.24 21.98
CA ASN A 180 -20.76 -9.99 22.48
C ASN A 180 -21.83 -10.59 21.56
N ILE A 181 -21.46 -11.45 20.61
CA ILE A 181 -22.42 -11.96 19.64
C ILE A 181 -23.27 -13.05 20.25
N GLU A 182 -24.59 -12.87 20.15
CA GLU A 182 -25.61 -13.83 20.51
C GLU A 182 -26.46 -14.17 19.29
N LEU A 183 -26.86 -15.44 19.18
CA LEU A 183 -27.85 -15.90 18.20
C LEU A 183 -29.20 -16.06 18.89
N THR A 184 -30.15 -15.19 18.57
CA THR A 184 -31.54 -15.35 19.04
C THR A 184 -32.31 -16.30 18.14
N LYS A 185 -33.28 -17.04 18.73
CA LYS A 185 -34.18 -17.93 17.98
C LYS A 185 -35.15 -17.13 17.12
#